data_7fd50dd270c58e475cfdfbfbf508b495
#
_entry.id   7fd50dd270c58e475cfdfbfbf508b495
#
_cell.length_a   1.000
_cell.length_b   1.000
_cell.length_c   1.000
_cell.angle_alpha   90.00
_cell.angle_beta   90.00
_cell.angle_gamma   90.00
#
_symmetry.space_group_name_H-M   'P 1'
#
loop_
_entity.id
_entity.type
_entity.pdbx_description
1 polymer ?
#
loop_
_entity_poly.entity_id
_entity_poly.type
_entity_poly.pdbx_seq_one_letter_code
_entity_poly.pdbx_strand_id
1 'polypeptide(L)'
;MIGEFTSIDNQVQVAHNVKIGNFCMIAAQSGIAGSTIIGNNVKIGGQTGISGHLSVGNNVKIGGKSGVISDIGDNQTVMGYPAKSIRDFLTKK
;
A
#
# COMPACT_ATOMS: atom_id res chain seq x y z
N MET A 1 -13.52 -5.59 1.76
CA MET A 1 -14.38 -4.43 1.48
C MET A 1 -13.58 -3.30 0.89
N ILE A 2 -14.07 -2.71 -0.15
CA ILE A 2 -13.40 -1.61 -0.85
C ILE A 2 -14.27 -0.38 -0.76
N GLY A 3 -13.68 0.73 -0.32
CA GLY A 3 -14.42 1.97 -0.10
C GLY A 3 -14.81 2.70 -1.38
N GLU A 4 -15.43 3.87 -1.22
CA GLU A 4 -15.94 4.66 -2.34
C GLU A 4 -14.81 5.40 -3.05
N PHE A 5 -14.97 5.59 -4.36
CA PHE A 5 -14.02 6.34 -5.20
C PHE A 5 -12.61 5.78 -5.15
N THR A 6 -12.49 4.48 -4.86
CA THR A 6 -11.20 3.78 -4.89
C THR A 6 -11.03 3.15 -6.26
N SER A 7 -9.88 3.39 -6.88
CA SER A 7 -9.54 2.86 -8.21
C SER A 7 -8.54 1.72 -8.07
N ILE A 8 -8.84 0.60 -8.69
CA ILE A 8 -7.96 -0.57 -8.70
C ILE A 8 -7.68 -0.91 -10.16
N ASP A 9 -6.43 -0.82 -10.55
CA ASP A 9 -6.02 -1.04 -11.93
C ASP A 9 -5.93 -2.54 -12.26
N ASN A 10 -5.46 -2.85 -13.45
CA ASN A 10 -5.40 -4.22 -13.97
C ASN A 10 -4.49 -5.12 -13.15
N GLN A 11 -4.89 -6.39 -13.05
CA GLN A 11 -4.07 -7.45 -12.46
C GLN A 11 -3.64 -7.16 -11.03
N VAL A 12 -4.47 -6.43 -10.31
CA VAL A 12 -4.26 -6.25 -8.87
C VAL A 12 -4.90 -7.42 -8.15
N GLN A 13 -4.16 -8.02 -7.22
CA GLN A 13 -4.66 -9.11 -6.41
C GLN A 13 -4.99 -8.60 -5.02
N VAL A 14 -6.23 -8.76 -4.63
CA VAL A 14 -6.69 -8.39 -3.30
C VAL A 14 -7.19 -9.67 -2.63
N ALA A 15 -6.47 -10.13 -1.64
CA ALA A 15 -6.79 -11.38 -0.97
C ALA A 15 -7.99 -11.20 -0.03
N HIS A 16 -8.42 -12.31 0.59
CA HIS A 16 -9.61 -12.29 1.43
C HIS A 16 -9.41 -11.43 2.68
N ASN A 17 -10.51 -10.89 3.19
CA ASN A 17 -10.54 -10.06 4.40
C ASN A 17 -9.70 -8.78 4.32
N VAL A 18 -9.34 -8.33 3.12
CA VAL A 18 -8.68 -7.04 2.95
C VAL A 18 -9.73 -5.94 3.01
N LYS A 19 -9.43 -4.87 3.72
CA LYS A 19 -10.26 -3.67 3.79
C LYS A 19 -9.50 -2.52 3.18
N ILE A 20 -10.10 -1.84 2.22
CA ILE A 20 -9.49 -0.69 1.55
C ILE A 20 -10.43 0.49 1.74
N GLY A 21 -9.89 1.60 2.23
CA GLY A 21 -10.68 2.78 2.51
C GLY A 21 -11.12 3.52 1.25
N ASN A 22 -11.54 4.77 1.44
CA ASN A 22 -12.06 5.62 0.36
C ASN A 22 -10.93 6.37 -0.34
N PHE A 23 -11.15 6.72 -1.59
CA PHE A 23 -10.25 7.57 -2.38
C PHE A 23 -8.85 6.99 -2.53
N CYS A 24 -8.74 5.66 -2.57
CA CYS A 24 -7.45 5.01 -2.79
C CYS A 24 -7.19 4.79 -4.27
N MET A 25 -5.92 4.70 -4.64
CA MET A 25 -5.51 4.34 -6.00
C MET A 25 -4.48 3.22 -5.91
N ILE A 26 -4.79 2.09 -6.53
CA ILE A 26 -3.89 0.94 -6.53
C ILE A 26 -3.51 0.66 -7.98
N ALA A 27 -2.23 0.87 -8.29
CA ALA A 27 -1.74 0.72 -9.66
C ALA A 27 -1.56 -0.75 -10.02
N ALA A 28 -1.36 -1.00 -11.28
CA ALA A 28 -1.40 -2.34 -11.85
C ALA A 28 -0.39 -3.30 -11.24
N GLN A 29 -0.76 -4.57 -11.21
CA GLN A 29 0.09 -5.68 -10.80
C GLN A 29 0.57 -5.61 -9.35
N SER A 30 -0.18 -4.90 -8.51
CA SER A 30 0.10 -4.89 -7.08
C SER A 30 -0.66 -6.01 -6.40
N GLY A 31 -0.17 -6.45 -5.25
CA GLY A 31 -0.80 -7.50 -4.48
C GLY A 31 -0.94 -7.11 -3.02
N ILE A 32 -2.10 -7.36 -2.45
CA ILE A 32 -2.37 -7.11 -1.04
C ILE A 32 -2.78 -8.43 -0.40
N ALA A 33 -1.96 -8.92 0.50
CA ALA A 33 -2.21 -10.21 1.15
C ALA A 33 -3.32 -10.11 2.17
N GLY A 34 -3.81 -11.24 2.60
CA GLY A 34 -5.04 -11.33 3.40
C GLY A 34 -5.04 -10.57 4.71
N SER A 35 -6.20 -10.10 5.08
CA SER A 35 -6.46 -9.44 6.36
C SER A 35 -5.68 -8.14 6.58
N THR A 36 -5.22 -7.51 5.51
CA THR A 36 -4.56 -6.22 5.56
C THR A 36 -5.60 -5.12 5.52
N ILE A 37 -5.37 -4.05 6.24
CA ILE A 37 -6.26 -2.89 6.31
C ILE A 37 -5.54 -1.69 5.70
N ILE A 38 -6.15 -1.11 4.68
CA ILE A 38 -5.64 0.08 3.99
C ILE A 38 -6.55 1.24 4.36
N GLY A 39 -5.98 2.32 4.84
CA GLY A 39 -6.74 3.51 5.23
C GLY A 39 -7.28 4.26 4.03
N ASN A 40 -7.67 5.52 4.25
CA ASN A 40 -8.22 6.38 3.20
C ASN A 40 -7.11 7.13 2.48
N ASN A 41 -7.37 7.43 1.22
CA ASN A 41 -6.50 8.31 0.44
C ASN A 41 -5.08 7.76 0.30
N VAL A 42 -4.97 6.44 0.12
CA VAL A 42 -3.70 5.74 -0.03
C VAL A 42 -3.40 5.55 -1.51
N LYS A 43 -2.18 5.82 -1.92
CA LYS A 43 -1.75 5.60 -3.29
C LYS A 43 -0.66 4.54 -3.32
N ILE A 44 -0.93 3.47 -4.04
CA ILE A 44 -0.02 2.33 -4.13
C ILE A 44 0.51 2.24 -5.56
N GLY A 45 1.81 2.40 -5.72
CA GLY A 45 2.47 2.29 -7.03
C GLY A 45 2.40 0.87 -7.58
N GLY A 46 2.66 0.75 -8.88
CA GLY A 46 2.56 -0.54 -9.55
C GLY A 46 3.55 -1.57 -9.05
N GLN A 47 3.19 -2.84 -9.17
CA GLN A 47 4.05 -3.97 -8.81
C GLN A 47 4.51 -3.93 -7.35
N THR A 48 3.65 -3.43 -6.47
CA THR A 48 3.92 -3.36 -5.05
C THR A 48 3.31 -4.57 -4.36
N GLY A 49 4.04 -5.14 -3.40
CA GLY A 49 3.52 -6.23 -2.57
C GLY A 49 3.32 -5.76 -1.14
N ILE A 50 2.19 -6.10 -0.56
CA ILE A 50 1.90 -5.79 0.85
C ILE A 50 1.61 -7.10 1.57
N SER A 51 2.39 -7.39 2.60
CA SER A 51 2.23 -8.61 3.40
C SER A 51 0.91 -8.61 4.16
N GLY A 52 0.48 -9.79 4.57
CA GLY A 52 -0.79 -9.95 5.27
C GLY A 52 -0.78 -9.41 6.69
N HIS A 53 -1.99 -9.16 7.20
CA HIS A 53 -2.21 -8.71 8.58
C HIS A 53 -1.50 -7.41 8.93
N LEU A 54 -1.32 -6.54 7.94
CA LEU A 54 -0.72 -5.23 8.17
C LEU A 54 -1.79 -4.14 8.21
N SER A 55 -1.40 -3.00 8.74
CA SER A 55 -2.24 -1.81 8.79
C SER A 55 -1.50 -0.67 8.10
N VAL A 56 -2.11 -0.11 7.08
CA VAL A 56 -1.59 1.05 6.36
C VAL A 56 -2.48 2.24 6.69
N GLY A 57 -1.89 3.29 7.21
CA GLY A 57 -2.64 4.46 7.66
C GLY A 57 -3.24 5.28 6.53
N ASN A 58 -3.75 6.45 6.87
CA ASN A 58 -4.37 7.37 5.91
C ASN A 58 -3.30 8.22 5.23
N ASN A 59 -3.59 8.64 4.00
CA ASN A 59 -2.74 9.57 3.25
C ASN A 59 -1.33 9.03 3.04
N VAL A 60 -1.22 7.73 2.85
CA VAL A 60 0.07 7.05 2.64
C VAL A 60 0.34 6.93 1.14
N LYS A 61 1.59 7.13 0.75
CA LYS A 61 2.04 6.89 -0.62
C LYS A 61 3.09 5.80 -0.61
N ILE A 62 2.88 4.79 -1.43
CA ILE A 62 3.80 3.66 -1.54
C ILE A 62 4.37 3.66 -2.96
N GLY A 63 5.68 3.80 -3.08
CA GLY A 63 6.35 3.84 -4.38
C GLY A 63 6.22 2.51 -5.11
N GLY A 64 6.31 2.57 -6.44
CA GLY A 64 6.21 1.35 -7.25
C GLY A 64 7.31 0.35 -6.93
N LYS A 65 7.00 -0.93 -7.11
CA LYS A 65 7.92 -2.05 -6.87
C LYS A 65 8.39 -2.14 -5.42
N SER A 66 7.62 -1.61 -4.50
CA SER A 66 7.95 -1.68 -3.08
C SER A 66 7.47 -2.99 -2.47
N GLY A 67 8.11 -3.39 -1.37
CA GLY A 67 7.66 -4.54 -0.59
C GLY A 67 7.37 -4.10 0.84
N VAL A 68 6.11 -4.09 1.23
CA VAL A 68 5.70 -3.64 2.56
C VAL A 68 5.58 -4.84 3.47
N ILE A 69 6.37 -4.88 4.53
CA ILE A 69 6.38 -5.99 5.47
C ILE A 69 6.10 -5.58 6.91
N SER A 70 5.79 -4.31 7.13
CA SER A 70 5.41 -3.81 8.44
C SER A 70 4.38 -2.71 8.30
N ASP A 71 3.70 -2.39 9.40
CA ASP A 71 2.68 -1.36 9.41
C ASP A 71 3.23 0.00 9.00
N ILE A 72 2.37 0.80 8.38
CA ILE A 72 2.74 2.16 7.96
C ILE A 72 1.78 3.13 8.64
N GLY A 73 2.33 4.10 9.34
CA GLY A 73 1.52 5.14 9.98
C GLY A 73 0.99 6.16 8.98
N ASP A 74 0.12 7.05 9.46
CA ASP A 74 -0.51 8.07 8.61
C ASP A 74 0.51 9.01 7.99
N ASN A 75 0.17 9.52 6.81
CA ASN A 75 0.88 10.61 6.13
C ASN A 75 2.32 10.28 5.75
N GLN A 76 2.65 9.02 5.61
CA GLN A 76 3.99 8.62 5.24
C GLN A 76 4.10 8.32 3.75
N THR A 77 5.31 8.55 3.23
CA THR A 77 5.68 8.11 1.89
C THR A 77 6.79 7.09 2.04
N VAL A 78 6.57 5.89 1.52
CA VAL A 78 7.54 4.78 1.67
C VAL A 78 7.91 4.22 0.31
N MET A 79 9.09 3.61 0.22
CA MET A 79 9.52 2.91 -0.99
C MET A 79 10.59 1.89 -0.66
N GLY A 80 10.86 0.99 -1.60
CA GLY A 80 11.90 -0.02 -1.47
C GLY A 80 11.41 -1.34 -0.93
N TYR A 81 12.32 -2.27 -0.73
CA TYR A 81 12.04 -3.57 -0.14
C TYR A 81 13.15 -3.91 0.86
N PRO A 82 12.85 -3.99 2.16
CA PRO A 82 11.58 -3.65 2.78
C PRO A 82 11.28 -2.16 2.65
N ALA A 83 10.00 -1.82 2.48
CA ALA A 83 9.60 -0.44 2.28
C ALA A 83 9.96 0.40 3.51
N LYS A 84 10.57 1.55 3.25
CA LYS A 84 11.00 2.50 4.28
C LYS A 84 10.49 3.87 3.91
N SER A 85 10.42 4.78 4.88
CA SER A 85 10.07 6.15 4.57
C SER A 85 11.02 6.67 3.50
N ILE A 86 10.53 7.60 2.67
CA ILE A 86 11.36 8.14 1.59
C ILE A 86 12.63 8.77 2.15
N ARG A 87 12.53 9.38 3.31
CA ARG A 87 13.68 9.97 3.98
C ARG A 87 14.72 8.91 4.32
N ASP A 88 14.30 7.80 4.93
CA ASP A 88 15.22 6.73 5.31
C ASP A 88 15.82 6.06 4.09
N PHE A 89 15.00 5.86 3.05
CA PHE A 89 15.46 5.25 1.81
C PHE A 89 16.57 6.06 1.16
N LEU A 90 16.42 7.38 1.12
CA LEU A 90 17.38 8.25 0.46
C LEU A 90 18.67 8.44 1.24
N THR A 91 18.62 8.35 2.56
CA THR A 91 19.81 8.57 3.39
C THR A 91 20.62 7.32 3.65
N LYS A 92 20.04 6.15 3.44
CA LYS A 92 20.70 4.88 3.70
C LYS A 92 21.55 4.48 2.50
N LYS A 93 22.80 4.28 2.74
CA LYS A 93 23.73 3.85 1.69
C LYS A 93 23.98 2.37 1.76
#